data_e086aa4c8321ed4e33a1822c4e5de186
#
_entry.id   e086aa4c8321ed4e33a1822c4e5de186
#
_cell.length_a   1.000
_cell.length_b   1.000
_cell.length_c   1.000
_cell.angle_alpha   90.00
_cell.angle_beta   90.00
_cell.angle_gamma   90.00
#
_symmetry.space_group_name_H-M   'P 1'
#
loop_
_entity.id
_entity.type
_entity.pdbx_description
1 polymer ?
#
loop_
_entity_poly.entity_id
_entity_poly.type
_entity_poly.pdbx_seq_one_letter_code
_entity_poly.pdbx_strand_id
1 'polypeptide(L)'
;MLKDEDRIFQNLYNDSGADIESAKLRNDWNGTKEILEKGREWIINEVKSSELRGRGGAGFPTGLKWSFAPKEVGSRPHYLVINADESEPGTCKDRDILRFEPHKLIEGCLIASYAVNAHKCYIYIRGEYFNEGQKLQTAIDEAYKNNLIGKNALNSGWDLDIYIHYGAGAYICGEET
;
A
#
# COMPACT_ATOMS: atom_id res chain seq x y z
N MET A 1 -16.55 -20.71 3.19
CA MET A 1 -16.47 -19.26 3.41
C MET A 1 -15.33 -19.04 4.39
N LEU A 2 -14.44 -18.09 4.15
CA LEU A 2 -13.38 -17.73 5.10
C LEU A 2 -14.03 -17.26 6.40
N LYS A 3 -13.47 -17.62 7.55
CA LYS A 3 -13.87 -17.06 8.82
C LYS A 3 -13.44 -15.60 8.88
N ASP A 4 -14.11 -14.78 9.69
CA ASP A 4 -13.77 -13.36 9.80
C ASP A 4 -12.35 -13.16 10.37
N GLU A 5 -11.88 -14.03 11.26
CA GLU A 5 -10.53 -14.05 11.80
C GLU A 5 -9.42 -14.32 10.74
N ASP A 6 -9.79 -14.96 9.62
CA ASP A 6 -8.87 -15.30 8.52
C ASP A 6 -8.83 -14.21 7.43
N ARG A 7 -9.60 -13.13 7.60
CA ARG A 7 -9.67 -12.05 6.60
C ARG A 7 -8.53 -11.07 6.77
N ILE A 8 -7.88 -10.71 5.67
CA ILE A 8 -6.87 -9.64 5.64
C ILE A 8 -7.52 -8.28 5.88
N PHE A 9 -8.66 -8.02 5.21
CA PHE A 9 -9.45 -6.81 5.38
C PHE A 9 -10.62 -7.07 6.33
N GLN A 10 -10.57 -6.47 7.51
CA GLN A 10 -11.52 -6.73 8.60
C GLN A 10 -12.62 -5.68 8.70
N ASN A 11 -12.43 -4.50 8.08
CA ASN A 11 -13.39 -3.38 8.17
C ASN A 11 -14.19 -3.15 6.90
N LEU A 12 -14.21 -4.06 5.92
CA LEU A 12 -14.93 -3.86 4.66
C LEU A 12 -16.45 -3.74 4.83
N TYR A 13 -16.99 -4.19 5.96
CA TYR A 13 -18.40 -3.99 6.33
C TYR A 13 -18.65 -2.68 7.10
N ASN A 14 -17.59 -1.87 7.32
CA ASN A 14 -17.64 -0.62 8.06
C ASN A 14 -18.16 -0.78 9.52
N ASP A 15 -17.75 -1.88 10.17
CA ASP A 15 -18.11 -2.15 11.56
C ASP A 15 -17.28 -1.32 12.55
N SER A 16 -16.20 -0.72 12.07
CA SER A 16 -15.31 0.18 12.84
C SER A 16 -14.85 1.36 11.98
N GLY A 17 -14.21 2.36 12.60
CA GLY A 17 -13.70 3.53 11.90
C GLY A 17 -12.55 3.20 10.93
N ALA A 18 -12.27 4.13 10.02
CA ALA A 18 -11.13 4.07 9.11
C ALA A 18 -9.92 4.90 9.60
N ASP A 19 -10.05 5.51 10.78
CA ASP A 19 -9.02 6.32 11.44
C ASP A 19 -7.91 5.46 12.05
N ILE A 20 -6.81 6.11 12.45
CA ILE A 20 -5.61 5.44 12.97
C ILE A 20 -5.88 4.63 14.25
N GLU A 21 -6.75 5.09 15.15
CA GLU A 21 -7.02 4.37 16.38
C GLU A 21 -7.80 3.09 16.11
N SER A 22 -8.80 3.17 15.24
CA SER A 22 -9.55 2.00 14.76
C SER A 22 -8.65 1.01 14.00
N ALA A 23 -7.71 1.51 13.20
CA ALA A 23 -6.72 0.69 12.49
C ALA A 23 -5.82 -0.08 13.46
N LYS A 24 -5.30 0.58 14.49
CA LYS A 24 -4.49 -0.06 15.54
C LYS A 24 -5.27 -1.13 16.32
N LEU A 25 -6.55 -0.91 16.58
CA LEU A 25 -7.40 -1.92 17.22
C LEU A 25 -7.56 -3.18 16.37
N ARG A 26 -7.45 -3.07 15.04
CA ARG A 26 -7.42 -4.20 14.10
C ARG A 26 -6.02 -4.78 13.88
N ASN A 27 -5.05 -4.38 14.67
CA ASN A 27 -3.64 -4.76 14.58
C ASN A 27 -2.90 -4.22 13.35
N ASP A 28 -3.41 -3.22 12.65
CA ASP A 28 -2.62 -2.49 11.64
C ASP A 28 -1.44 -1.79 12.33
N TRP A 29 -0.29 -1.73 11.68
CA TRP A 29 0.96 -1.18 12.20
C TRP A 29 1.61 -2.00 13.33
N ASN A 30 0.98 -3.08 13.79
CA ASN A 30 1.54 -3.96 14.80
C ASN A 30 2.62 -4.87 14.16
N GLY A 31 3.83 -4.79 14.66
CA GLY A 31 4.95 -5.58 14.13
C GLY A 31 5.59 -5.03 12.84
N THR A 32 5.13 -3.90 12.30
CA THR A 32 5.67 -3.33 11.06
C THR A 32 7.14 -2.96 11.20
N LYS A 33 7.53 -2.39 12.34
CA LYS A 33 8.93 -2.06 12.61
C LYS A 33 9.81 -3.31 12.60
N GLU A 34 9.38 -4.37 13.27
CA GLU A 34 10.08 -5.65 13.33
C GLU A 34 10.19 -6.29 11.93
N ILE A 35 9.21 -6.10 11.06
CA ILE A 35 9.28 -6.53 9.65
C ILE A 35 10.39 -5.77 8.92
N LEU A 36 10.49 -4.45 9.08
CA LEU A 36 11.55 -3.66 8.48
C LEU A 36 12.94 -4.05 9.00
N GLU A 37 13.06 -4.34 10.29
CA GLU A 37 14.31 -4.78 10.93
C GLU A 37 14.84 -6.11 10.39
N LYS A 38 13.96 -7.00 9.88
CA LYS A 38 14.36 -8.24 9.21
C LYS A 38 15.02 -8.01 7.85
N GLY A 39 14.87 -6.84 7.28
CA GLY A 39 15.54 -6.40 6.06
C GLY A 39 14.81 -6.77 4.76
N ARG A 40 15.25 -6.13 3.67
CA ARG A 40 14.61 -6.20 2.34
C ARG A 40 14.55 -7.60 1.76
N GLU A 41 15.64 -8.34 1.86
CA GLU A 41 15.72 -9.70 1.28
C GLU A 41 14.73 -10.64 1.97
N TRP A 42 14.60 -10.51 3.29
CA TRP A 42 13.65 -11.29 4.05
C TRP A 42 12.20 -10.96 3.60
N ILE A 43 11.84 -9.68 3.51
CA ILE A 43 10.50 -9.24 3.07
C ILE A 43 10.18 -9.80 1.66
N ILE A 44 11.12 -9.66 0.71
CA ILE A 44 10.92 -10.17 -0.65
C ILE A 44 10.73 -11.69 -0.64
N ASN A 45 11.49 -12.41 0.16
CA ASN A 45 11.37 -13.87 0.26
C ASN A 45 10.06 -14.31 0.91
N GLU A 46 9.58 -13.60 1.94
CA GLU A 46 8.26 -13.85 2.54
C GLU A 46 7.14 -13.66 1.51
N VAL A 47 7.19 -12.56 0.75
CA VAL A 47 6.20 -12.31 -0.31
C VAL A 47 6.30 -13.34 -1.44
N LYS A 48 7.50 -13.87 -1.74
CA LYS A 48 7.65 -15.00 -2.68
C LYS A 48 7.02 -16.28 -2.12
N SER A 49 7.31 -16.58 -0.85
CA SER A 49 6.83 -17.80 -0.19
C SER A 49 5.31 -17.79 0.01
N SER A 50 4.70 -16.62 0.14
CA SER A 50 3.25 -16.47 0.24
C SER A 50 2.51 -16.70 -1.09
N GLU A 51 3.25 -16.80 -2.21
CA GLU A 51 2.70 -16.93 -3.56
C GLU A 51 1.73 -15.80 -3.94
N LEU A 52 1.83 -14.63 -3.27
CA LEU A 52 1.00 -13.46 -3.56
C LEU A 52 1.15 -13.05 -5.04
N ARG A 53 0.02 -12.88 -5.70
CA ARG A 53 -0.07 -12.47 -7.10
C ARG A 53 -0.73 -11.11 -7.24
N GLY A 54 -0.36 -10.38 -8.30
CA GLY A 54 -1.02 -9.14 -8.70
C GLY A 54 -2.53 -9.32 -8.90
N ARG A 55 -3.30 -8.32 -8.53
CA ARG A 55 -4.77 -8.31 -8.61
C ARG A 55 -5.31 -7.41 -9.72
N GLY A 56 -4.43 -6.93 -10.60
CA GLY A 56 -4.79 -6.09 -11.76
C GLY A 56 -5.15 -6.86 -13.04
N GLY A 57 -5.22 -8.19 -12.99
CA GLY A 57 -5.57 -9.04 -14.13
C GLY A 57 -4.48 -10.04 -14.53
N ALA A 58 -3.24 -9.61 -14.74
CA ALA A 58 -2.13 -10.46 -15.19
C ALA A 58 -1.70 -11.53 -14.18
N GLY A 59 -1.94 -11.33 -12.89
CA GLY A 59 -1.62 -12.32 -11.86
C GLY A 59 -0.12 -12.59 -11.69
N PHE A 60 0.75 -11.64 -12.04
CA PHE A 60 2.19 -11.82 -11.93
C PHE A 60 2.62 -12.03 -10.46
N PRO A 61 3.56 -12.94 -10.15
CA PRO A 61 4.03 -13.18 -8.79
C PRO A 61 4.69 -11.93 -8.19
N THR A 62 4.10 -11.38 -7.12
CA THR A 62 4.49 -10.09 -6.54
C THR A 62 5.92 -10.10 -6.01
N GLY A 63 6.31 -11.11 -5.24
CA GLY A 63 7.66 -11.21 -4.68
C GLY A 63 8.74 -11.40 -5.76
N LEU A 64 8.41 -12.07 -6.86
CA LEU A 64 9.31 -12.16 -8.01
C LEU A 64 9.49 -10.79 -8.67
N LYS A 65 8.40 -10.03 -8.86
CA LYS A 65 8.46 -8.66 -9.39
C LYS A 65 9.34 -7.75 -8.51
N TRP A 66 9.19 -7.81 -7.20
CA TRP A 66 10.00 -7.02 -6.28
C TRP A 66 11.48 -7.39 -6.32
N SER A 67 11.81 -8.66 -6.57
CA SER A 67 13.21 -9.10 -6.68
C SER A 67 13.93 -8.59 -7.93
N PHE A 68 13.22 -8.07 -8.91
CA PHE A 68 13.81 -7.41 -10.08
C PHE A 68 14.20 -5.94 -9.81
N ALA A 69 13.74 -5.37 -8.69
CA ALA A 69 14.14 -4.02 -8.32
C ALA A 69 15.66 -3.97 -8.10
N PRO A 70 16.37 -2.95 -8.62
CA PRO A 70 17.80 -2.81 -8.41
C PRO A 70 18.16 -2.77 -6.91
N LYS A 71 19.17 -3.53 -6.52
CA LYS A 71 19.62 -3.57 -5.11
C LYS A 71 20.28 -2.27 -4.68
N GLU A 72 20.96 -1.61 -5.60
CA GLU A 72 21.62 -0.34 -5.37
C GLU A 72 20.88 0.79 -6.09
N VAL A 73 20.63 1.86 -5.36
CA VAL A 73 20.13 3.11 -5.93
C VAL A 73 21.33 3.82 -6.56
N GLY A 74 21.42 3.78 -7.88
CA GLY A 74 22.39 4.56 -8.62
C GLY A 74 22.06 6.06 -8.60
N SER A 75 22.39 6.77 -9.66
CA SER A 75 22.08 8.20 -9.80
C SER A 75 20.58 8.51 -10.00
N ARG A 76 19.75 7.51 -10.24
CA ARG A 76 18.30 7.67 -10.47
C ARG A 76 17.51 7.22 -9.24
N PRO A 77 16.61 8.06 -8.70
CA PRO A 77 15.77 7.68 -7.58
C PRO A 77 14.78 6.57 -7.98
N HIS A 78 14.47 5.69 -7.04
CA HIS A 78 13.40 4.72 -7.18
C HIS A 78 12.11 5.29 -6.61
N TYR A 79 11.01 4.99 -7.28
CA TYR A 79 9.67 5.37 -6.87
C TYR A 79 8.80 4.11 -6.78
N LEU A 80 7.98 4.05 -5.75
CA LEU A 80 6.87 3.11 -5.70
C LEU A 80 5.64 3.80 -6.30
N VAL A 81 4.98 3.15 -7.25
CA VAL A 81 3.71 3.64 -7.79
C VAL A 81 2.64 2.59 -7.52
N ILE A 82 1.62 2.98 -6.77
CA ILE A 82 0.45 2.16 -6.49
C ILE A 82 -0.64 2.52 -7.49
N ASN A 83 -1.05 1.54 -8.27
CA ASN A 83 -2.20 1.69 -9.15
C ASN A 83 -3.49 1.48 -8.34
N ALA A 84 -4.20 2.57 -8.06
CA ALA A 84 -5.52 2.62 -7.45
C ALA A 84 -6.55 3.20 -8.43
N ASP A 85 -6.32 3.05 -9.73
CA ASP A 85 -7.25 3.41 -10.79
C ASP A 85 -8.15 2.22 -11.13
N GLU A 86 -9.25 2.10 -10.42
CA GLU A 86 -10.21 1.03 -10.59
C GLU A 86 -11.32 1.50 -11.54
N SER A 87 -11.05 1.37 -12.84
CA SER A 87 -11.93 1.90 -13.90
C SER A 87 -12.74 0.82 -14.62
N GLU A 88 -12.41 -0.48 -14.45
CA GLU A 88 -13.16 -1.57 -15.06
C GLU A 88 -14.58 -1.64 -14.51
N PRO A 89 -15.62 -1.59 -15.35
CA PRO A 89 -17.00 -1.70 -14.90
C PRO A 89 -17.26 -2.97 -14.07
N GLY A 90 -17.96 -2.81 -12.95
CA GLY A 90 -18.28 -3.90 -12.03
C GLY A 90 -17.19 -4.23 -11.03
N THR A 91 -16.02 -3.59 -11.08
CA THR A 91 -14.93 -3.77 -10.12
C THR A 91 -15.11 -2.83 -8.92
N CYS A 92 -14.98 -3.35 -7.70
CA CYS A 92 -15.18 -2.59 -6.46
C CYS A 92 -14.26 -3.01 -5.30
N LYS A 93 -13.09 -3.57 -5.60
CA LYS A 93 -12.12 -4.03 -4.58
C LYS A 93 -11.25 -2.92 -4.01
N ASP A 94 -10.68 -2.05 -4.86
CA ASP A 94 -9.76 -1.00 -4.45
C ASP A 94 -10.52 0.14 -3.75
N ARG A 95 -11.68 0.48 -4.26
CA ARG A 95 -12.56 1.49 -3.69
C ARG A 95 -12.92 1.19 -2.22
N ASP A 96 -13.23 -0.05 -1.91
CA ASP A 96 -13.59 -0.44 -0.55
C ASP A 96 -12.38 -0.42 0.39
N ILE A 97 -11.19 -0.81 -0.09
CA ILE A 97 -9.95 -0.67 0.68
C ILE A 97 -9.68 0.80 1.00
N LEU A 98 -9.79 1.69 0.01
CA LEU A 98 -9.60 3.13 0.20
C LEU A 98 -10.59 3.74 1.19
N ARG A 99 -11.82 3.23 1.23
CA ARG A 99 -12.89 3.70 2.12
C ARG A 99 -12.76 3.25 3.55
N PHE A 100 -12.38 1.99 3.76
CA PHE A 100 -12.56 1.31 5.03
C PHE A 100 -11.25 0.87 5.68
N GLU A 101 -10.18 0.69 4.89
CA GLU A 101 -8.89 0.19 5.35
C GLU A 101 -7.69 1.01 4.80
N PRO A 102 -7.78 2.37 4.77
CA PRO A 102 -6.71 3.18 4.17
C PRO A 102 -5.37 3.02 4.89
N HIS A 103 -5.36 2.81 6.21
CA HIS A 103 -4.12 2.60 6.97
C HIS A 103 -3.42 1.31 6.59
N LYS A 104 -4.15 0.24 6.28
CA LYS A 104 -3.56 -1.01 5.81
C LYS A 104 -2.88 -0.84 4.45
N LEU A 105 -3.45 -0.02 3.57
CA LEU A 105 -2.80 0.35 2.31
C LEU A 105 -1.51 1.14 2.55
N ILE A 106 -1.54 2.15 3.45
CA ILE A 106 -0.38 2.99 3.76
C ILE A 106 0.75 2.16 4.39
N GLU A 107 0.42 1.26 5.29
CA GLU A 107 1.36 0.30 5.88
C GLU A 107 2.01 -0.58 4.80
N GLY A 108 1.19 -1.12 3.88
CA GLY A 108 1.68 -1.86 2.72
C GLY A 108 2.60 -1.04 1.81
N CYS A 109 2.32 0.26 1.64
CA CYS A 109 3.20 1.18 0.91
C CYS A 109 4.56 1.32 1.60
N LEU A 110 4.61 1.41 2.93
CA LEU A 110 5.87 1.49 3.68
C LEU A 110 6.69 0.22 3.51
N ILE A 111 6.10 -0.94 3.71
CA ILE A 111 6.78 -2.24 3.58
C ILE A 111 7.29 -2.44 2.14
N ALA A 112 6.45 -2.17 1.15
CA ALA A 112 6.81 -2.32 -0.26
C ALA A 112 7.91 -1.33 -0.67
N SER A 113 7.80 -0.05 -0.26
CA SER A 113 8.81 0.98 -0.53
C SER A 113 10.18 0.60 0.04
N TYR A 114 10.20 0.10 1.28
CA TYR A 114 11.42 -0.40 1.90
C TYR A 114 12.00 -1.58 1.10
N ALA A 115 11.17 -2.55 0.73
CA ALA A 115 11.60 -3.74 -0.01
C ALA A 115 12.23 -3.40 -1.37
N VAL A 116 11.64 -2.43 -2.12
CA VAL A 116 12.13 -2.04 -3.46
C VAL A 116 13.07 -0.83 -3.44
N ASN A 117 13.49 -0.37 -2.25
CA ASN A 117 14.42 0.75 -2.08
C ASN A 117 13.88 2.09 -2.64
N ALA A 118 12.62 2.39 -2.39
CA ALA A 118 11.96 3.62 -2.81
C ALA A 118 11.66 4.52 -1.60
N HIS A 119 12.05 5.79 -1.66
CA HIS A 119 11.79 6.78 -0.60
C HIS A 119 10.57 7.66 -0.89
N LYS A 120 9.93 7.46 -2.04
CA LYS A 120 8.70 8.15 -2.41
C LYS A 120 7.72 7.16 -3.01
N CYS A 121 6.46 7.26 -2.57
CA CYS A 121 5.35 6.48 -3.06
C CYS A 121 4.31 7.41 -3.66
N TYR A 122 3.84 7.10 -4.86
CA TYR A 122 2.71 7.77 -5.49
C TYR A 122 1.54 6.80 -5.58
N ILE A 123 0.41 7.18 -4.99
CA ILE A 123 -0.84 6.43 -5.13
C ILE A 123 -1.64 7.11 -6.23
N TYR A 124 -1.68 6.48 -7.41
CA TYR A 124 -2.46 6.95 -8.54
C TYR A 124 -3.89 6.46 -8.38
N ILE A 125 -4.79 7.38 -8.02
CA ILE A 125 -6.19 7.08 -7.74
C ILE A 125 -7.07 7.55 -8.91
N ARG A 126 -8.13 6.79 -9.18
CA ARG A 126 -9.15 7.18 -10.16
C ARG A 126 -9.71 8.57 -9.85
N GLY A 127 -9.77 9.45 -10.86
CA GLY A 127 -10.20 10.84 -10.68
C GLY A 127 -11.59 10.99 -10.08
N GLU A 128 -12.50 10.04 -10.38
CA GLU A 128 -13.87 10.01 -9.86
C GLU A 128 -13.95 9.57 -8.38
N TYR A 129 -12.86 9.05 -7.82
CA TYR A 129 -12.81 8.63 -6.41
C TYR A 129 -12.42 9.79 -5.49
N PHE A 130 -13.09 10.93 -5.64
CA PHE A 130 -12.78 12.13 -4.86
C PHE A 130 -12.95 11.90 -3.35
N ASN A 131 -14.06 11.32 -2.92
CA ASN A 131 -14.32 11.06 -1.50
C ASN A 131 -13.34 10.04 -0.91
N GLU A 132 -13.00 9.01 -1.66
CA GLU A 132 -12.01 8.00 -1.29
C GLU A 132 -10.62 8.63 -1.16
N GLY A 133 -10.28 9.52 -2.09
CA GLY A 133 -9.02 10.26 -2.04
C GLY A 133 -8.92 11.20 -0.83
N GLN A 134 -10.02 11.86 -0.44
CA GLN A 134 -10.05 12.67 0.78
C GLN A 134 -9.85 11.82 2.04
N LYS A 135 -10.49 10.66 2.12
CA LYS A 135 -10.28 9.71 3.24
C LYS A 135 -8.84 9.21 3.29
N LEU A 136 -8.29 8.83 2.14
CA LEU A 136 -6.90 8.40 2.05
C LEU A 136 -5.94 9.52 2.47
N GLN A 137 -6.18 10.78 2.06
CA GLN A 137 -5.36 11.91 2.48
C GLN A 137 -5.41 12.10 3.99
N THR A 138 -6.60 12.00 4.59
CA THR A 138 -6.75 12.07 6.05
C THR A 138 -5.90 10.98 6.74
N ALA A 139 -5.96 9.75 6.26
CA ALA A 139 -5.18 8.65 6.82
C ALA A 139 -3.67 8.83 6.62
N ILE A 140 -3.22 9.40 5.49
CA ILE A 140 -1.82 9.77 5.26
C ILE A 140 -1.39 10.84 6.27
N ASP A 141 -2.20 11.88 6.50
CA ASP A 141 -1.89 12.94 7.46
C ASP A 141 -1.82 12.39 8.90
N GLU A 142 -2.70 11.46 9.26
CA GLU A 142 -2.66 10.74 10.53
C GLU A 142 -1.38 9.89 10.65
N ALA A 143 -0.98 9.19 9.59
CA ALA A 143 0.25 8.41 9.56
C ALA A 143 1.50 9.28 9.76
N TYR A 144 1.57 10.45 9.13
CA TYR A 144 2.65 11.42 9.38
C TYR A 144 2.66 11.91 10.84
N LYS A 145 1.50 12.29 11.39
CA LYS A 145 1.39 12.78 12.79
C LYS A 145 1.82 11.72 13.81
N ASN A 146 1.64 10.45 13.50
CA ASN A 146 2.01 9.34 14.37
C ASN A 146 3.41 8.77 14.07
N ASN A 147 4.22 9.43 13.23
CA ASN A 147 5.55 8.98 12.83
C ASN A 147 5.57 7.58 12.19
N LEU A 148 4.49 7.19 11.55
CA LEU A 148 4.39 5.90 10.85
C LEU A 148 5.03 5.95 9.46
N ILE A 149 5.02 7.15 8.85
CA ILE A 149 5.68 7.49 7.58
C ILE A 149 6.38 8.85 7.72
N GLY A 150 7.05 9.32 6.69
CA GLY A 150 7.84 10.54 6.70
C GLY A 150 9.29 10.25 7.02
N LYS A 151 9.95 11.21 7.69
CA LYS A 151 11.35 11.07 8.07
C LYS A 151 11.51 10.09 9.23
N ASN A 152 12.40 9.14 9.08
CA ASN A 152 12.67 8.11 10.08
C ASN A 152 11.40 7.36 10.52
N ALA A 153 10.62 6.90 9.55
CA ALA A 153 9.34 6.22 9.76
C ALA A 153 9.47 5.08 10.80
N LEU A 154 8.58 5.03 11.78
CA LEU A 154 8.59 4.05 12.87
C LEU A 154 9.92 3.98 13.66
N ASN A 155 10.77 5.01 13.58
CA ASN A 155 12.14 4.97 14.12
C ASN A 155 12.99 3.82 13.54
N SER A 156 12.75 3.46 12.28
CA SER A 156 13.43 2.39 11.56
C SER A 156 14.70 2.83 10.81
N GLY A 157 14.98 4.13 10.77
CA GLY A 157 16.02 4.72 9.92
C GLY A 157 15.60 4.90 8.46
N TRP A 158 14.35 4.58 8.10
CA TRP A 158 13.83 4.68 6.74
C TRP A 158 12.98 5.93 6.56
N ASP A 159 13.19 6.65 5.47
CA ASP A 159 12.37 7.80 5.09
C ASP A 159 11.39 7.40 3.98
N LEU A 160 10.11 7.74 4.12
CA LEU A 160 9.10 7.54 3.09
C LEU A 160 8.12 8.71 3.03
N ASP A 161 8.02 9.34 1.87
CA ASP A 161 6.94 10.26 1.55
C ASP A 161 5.88 9.60 0.67
N ILE A 162 4.60 9.85 0.97
CA ILE A 162 3.47 9.33 0.20
C ILE A 162 2.66 10.48 -0.37
N TYR A 163 2.35 10.39 -1.67
CA TYR A 163 1.59 11.39 -2.42
C TYR A 163 0.41 10.74 -3.13
N ILE A 164 -0.73 11.42 -3.15
CA ILE A 164 -1.87 11.03 -3.98
C ILE A 164 -1.78 11.77 -5.30
N HIS A 165 -1.97 11.06 -6.40
CA HIS A 165 -2.12 11.61 -7.74
C HIS A 165 -3.47 11.20 -8.30
N TYR A 166 -4.31 12.18 -8.61
CA TYR A 166 -5.63 11.92 -9.21
C TYR A 166 -5.51 11.74 -10.71
N GLY A 167 -6.06 10.66 -11.22
CA GLY A 167 -6.19 10.42 -12.64
C GLY A 167 -7.13 11.42 -13.32
N ALA A 168 -6.94 11.61 -14.60
CA ALA A 168 -7.73 12.54 -15.43
C ALA A 168 -8.84 11.85 -16.24
N GLY A 169 -9.32 10.69 -15.80
CA GLY A 169 -10.44 9.98 -16.44
C GLY A 169 -10.04 8.99 -17.54
N ALA A 170 -8.77 8.62 -17.66
CA ALA A 170 -8.36 7.55 -18.57
C ALA A 170 -8.89 6.20 -18.07
N TYR A 171 -9.51 5.42 -18.95
CA TYR A 171 -10.01 4.08 -18.62
C TYR A 171 -8.89 3.10 -18.29
N ILE A 172 -7.81 3.11 -19.06
CA ILE A 172 -6.66 2.24 -18.87
C ILE A 172 -5.46 3.06 -18.37
N CYS A 173 -4.92 2.67 -17.22
CA CYS A 173 -3.74 3.24 -16.59
C CYS A 173 -2.63 2.19 -16.48
N GLY A 174 -2.09 1.83 -17.62
CA GLY A 174 -1.10 0.78 -17.79
C GLY A 174 -1.72 -0.47 -18.42
N GLU A 175 -1.24 -0.81 -19.56
CA GLU A 175 -1.65 -1.97 -20.33
C GLU A 175 -0.45 -2.90 -20.49
N GLU A 176 -0.69 -4.20 -20.31
CA GLU A 176 0.30 -5.22 -20.61
C GLU A 176 0.17 -5.56 -22.08
N THR A 177 1.09 -5.07 -22.88
CA THR A 177 1.18 -5.35 -24.31
C THR A 177 2.24 -6.39 -24.60
#